data_5cba255e329e52a216ac56627bb2d946
#
_entry.id   5cba255e329e52a216ac56627bb2d946
#
_cell.length_a   1.000
_cell.length_b   1.000
_cell.length_c   1.000
_cell.angle_alpha   90.00
_cell.angle_beta   90.00
_cell.angle_gamma   90.00
#
_symmetry.space_group_name_H-M   'P 1'
#
loop_
_entity.id
_entity.type
_entity.pdbx_description
1 polymer ?
#
loop_
_entity_poly.entity_id
_entity_poly.type
_entity_poly.pdbx_seq_one_letter_code
_entity_poly.pdbx_strand_id
1 'polypeptide(L)'
;MIDIKFLRENPEVVKENIRKKFQDEKLSLVDEVIALDAESRKAKQEADDLRASRNRISKEIGACMAHGEKEKAEELKKKVQENAARMEELSAEEKEVEAKIKKDMMVIPNIIDPSVPIGKDDSQNVEIEKFGEPVVPDFEIPYHTEIMEKFNGIDLESAGKVAGNGFYYLMGDIARLHSAVISYARDFMIDRGFTYCIPPFMIRSNVVTGVMSFAEMDSMMYKIEGEDLYLIGTSEHSMIGKFIDTMLDEAELPKTLTSYS
;
A
#
# COMPACT_ATOMS: atom_id res chain seq x y z
N MET A 1 4.55 -4.69 1.94
CA MET A 1 5.76 -4.68 1.09
C MET A 1 6.96 -5.07 1.95
N ILE A 2 7.83 -5.95 1.46
CA ILE A 2 9.06 -6.36 2.17
C ILE A 2 10.00 -5.15 2.27
N ASP A 3 10.76 -5.05 3.38
CA ASP A 3 11.82 -4.06 3.51
C ASP A 3 12.98 -4.37 2.53
N ILE A 4 13.45 -3.36 1.81
CA ILE A 4 14.50 -3.52 0.78
C ILE A 4 15.85 -3.96 1.39
N LYS A 5 16.13 -3.54 2.63
CA LYS A 5 17.33 -3.97 3.34
C LYS A 5 17.24 -5.47 3.67
N PHE A 6 16.08 -5.92 4.14
CA PHE A 6 15.84 -7.33 4.38
C PHE A 6 16.01 -8.17 3.11
N LEU A 7 15.43 -7.73 1.97
CA LEU A 7 15.57 -8.40 0.68
C LEU A 7 17.03 -8.52 0.26
N ARG A 8 17.80 -7.44 0.39
CA ARG A 8 19.22 -7.39 0.04
C ARG A 8 20.08 -8.31 0.92
N GLU A 9 19.80 -8.35 2.22
CA GLU A 9 20.55 -9.15 3.19
C GLU A 9 20.15 -10.63 3.19
N ASN A 10 18.92 -10.94 2.75
CA ASN A 10 18.33 -12.29 2.79
C ASN A 10 17.67 -12.68 1.45
N PRO A 11 18.34 -12.59 0.30
CA PRO A 11 17.72 -12.82 -1.01
C PRO A 11 17.18 -14.25 -1.15
N GLU A 12 17.88 -15.26 -0.63
CA GLU A 12 17.43 -16.64 -0.74
C GLU A 12 16.19 -16.92 0.11
N VAL A 13 16.01 -16.24 1.25
CA VAL A 13 14.77 -16.34 2.05
C VAL A 13 13.58 -15.78 1.25
N VAL A 14 13.77 -14.66 0.55
CA VAL A 14 12.73 -14.06 -0.28
C VAL A 14 12.42 -14.96 -1.47
N LYS A 15 13.43 -15.51 -2.16
CA LYS A 15 13.24 -16.44 -3.28
C LYS A 15 12.53 -17.72 -2.85
N GLU A 16 12.89 -18.28 -1.71
CA GLU A 16 12.22 -19.47 -1.15
C GLU A 16 10.76 -19.16 -0.81
N ASN A 17 10.48 -17.99 -0.26
CA ASN A 17 9.12 -17.54 0.00
C ASN A 17 8.28 -17.40 -1.29
N ILE A 18 8.88 -16.89 -2.37
CA ILE A 18 8.25 -16.81 -3.69
C ILE A 18 7.85 -18.21 -4.19
N ARG A 19 8.77 -19.20 -4.05
CA ARG A 19 8.48 -20.60 -4.41
C ARG A 19 7.36 -21.20 -3.56
N LYS A 20 7.35 -20.94 -2.25
CA LYS A 20 6.28 -21.39 -1.34
C LYS A 20 4.91 -20.83 -1.71
N LYS A 21 4.88 -19.67 -2.37
CA LYS A 21 3.66 -19.04 -2.89
C LYS A 21 3.35 -19.42 -4.34
N PHE A 22 4.10 -20.35 -4.93
CA PHE A 22 3.91 -20.80 -6.33
C PHE A 22 3.97 -19.66 -7.36
N GLN A 23 4.91 -18.71 -7.17
CA GLN A 23 5.07 -17.51 -8.00
C GLN A 23 6.47 -17.42 -8.61
N ASP A 24 6.99 -18.53 -9.10
CA ASP A 24 8.38 -18.67 -9.58
C ASP A 24 8.76 -17.66 -10.68
N GLU A 25 7.78 -17.17 -11.41
CA GLU A 25 7.94 -16.10 -12.41
C GLU A 25 8.49 -14.78 -11.82
N LYS A 26 8.38 -14.62 -10.50
CA LYS A 26 8.86 -13.42 -9.78
C LYS A 26 10.28 -13.56 -9.21
N LEU A 27 10.92 -14.73 -9.35
CA LEU A 27 12.24 -14.98 -8.77
C LEU A 27 13.32 -14.01 -9.30
N SER A 28 13.26 -13.66 -10.59
CA SER A 28 14.20 -12.71 -11.20
C SER A 28 14.10 -11.29 -10.64
N LEU A 29 12.92 -10.89 -10.15
CA LEU A 29 12.71 -9.55 -9.58
C LEU A 29 13.56 -9.31 -8.33
N VAL A 30 13.89 -10.37 -7.58
CA VAL A 30 14.76 -10.25 -6.40
C VAL A 30 16.16 -9.79 -6.80
N ASP A 31 16.74 -10.38 -7.83
CA ASP A 31 18.06 -10.02 -8.32
C ASP A 31 18.06 -8.65 -9.00
N GLU A 32 16.99 -8.32 -9.73
CA GLU A 32 16.79 -7.02 -10.35
C GLU A 32 16.71 -5.89 -9.30
N VAL A 33 15.93 -6.05 -8.25
CA VAL A 33 15.84 -5.08 -7.15
C VAL A 33 17.20 -4.89 -6.47
N ILE A 34 17.97 -5.96 -6.25
CA ILE A 34 19.31 -5.86 -5.65
C ILE A 34 20.25 -5.04 -6.55
N ALA A 35 20.21 -5.27 -7.86
CA ALA A 35 21.02 -4.53 -8.81
C ALA A 35 20.63 -3.04 -8.85
N LEU A 36 19.33 -2.74 -8.92
CA LEU A 36 18.80 -1.37 -8.89
C LEU A 36 19.10 -0.66 -7.56
N ASP A 37 19.01 -1.34 -6.42
CA ASP A 37 19.38 -0.79 -5.11
C ASP A 37 20.87 -0.45 -5.04
N ALA A 38 21.73 -1.28 -5.62
CA ALA A 38 23.16 -0.99 -5.70
C ALA A 38 23.45 0.23 -6.58
N GLU A 39 22.75 0.38 -7.71
CA GLU A 39 22.84 1.54 -8.60
C GLU A 39 22.36 2.81 -7.90
N SER A 40 21.19 2.79 -7.24
CA SER A 40 20.66 3.93 -6.47
C SER A 40 21.63 4.38 -5.38
N ARG A 41 22.19 3.44 -4.61
CA ARG A 41 23.17 3.78 -3.55
C ARG A 41 24.45 4.40 -4.12
N LYS A 42 24.93 3.92 -5.29
CA LYS A 42 26.09 4.50 -5.96
C LYS A 42 25.80 5.92 -6.44
N ALA A 43 24.63 6.15 -7.05
CA ALA A 43 24.20 7.47 -7.50
C ALA A 43 24.07 8.46 -6.30
N LYS A 44 23.49 8.01 -5.19
CA LYS A 44 23.39 8.80 -3.94
C LYS A 44 24.78 9.18 -3.40
N GLN A 45 25.70 8.24 -3.37
CA GLN A 45 27.07 8.49 -2.91
C GLN A 45 27.77 9.52 -3.81
N GLU A 46 27.67 9.37 -5.15
CA GLU A 46 28.24 10.33 -6.11
C GLU A 46 27.62 11.73 -5.93
N ALA A 47 26.30 11.81 -5.73
CA ALA A 47 25.63 13.08 -5.49
C ALA A 47 26.09 13.76 -4.18
N ASP A 48 26.30 12.99 -3.12
CA ASP A 48 26.80 13.51 -1.84
C ASP A 48 28.25 14.00 -1.95
N ASP A 49 29.10 13.27 -2.67
CA ASP A 49 30.48 13.68 -2.97
C ASP A 49 30.53 14.98 -3.78
N LEU A 50 29.64 15.11 -4.78
CA LEU A 50 29.51 16.34 -5.57
C LEU A 50 28.99 17.52 -4.74
N ARG A 51 28.04 17.30 -3.82
CA ARG A 51 27.57 18.33 -2.86
C ARG A 51 28.72 18.81 -1.95
N ALA A 52 29.48 17.87 -1.40
CA ALA A 52 30.65 18.18 -0.57
C ALA A 52 31.72 18.96 -1.37
N SER A 53 32.01 18.51 -2.60
CA SER A 53 32.92 19.18 -3.53
C SER A 53 32.46 20.61 -3.86
N ARG A 54 31.17 20.80 -4.20
CA ARG A 54 30.59 22.13 -4.46
C ARG A 54 30.78 23.07 -3.27
N ASN A 55 30.54 22.62 -2.06
CA ASN A 55 30.69 23.43 -0.85
C ASN A 55 32.15 23.83 -0.62
N ARG A 56 33.12 22.94 -0.88
CA ARG A 56 34.54 23.22 -0.81
C ARG A 56 34.97 24.24 -1.86
N ILE A 57 34.60 23.98 -3.14
CA ILE A 57 34.95 24.86 -4.25
C ILE A 57 34.35 26.26 -4.07
N SER A 58 33.13 26.37 -3.56
CA SER A 58 32.52 27.69 -3.27
C SER A 58 33.32 28.52 -2.27
N LYS A 59 33.91 27.88 -1.24
CA LYS A 59 34.82 28.56 -0.29
C LYS A 59 36.12 28.98 -0.97
N GLU A 60 36.67 28.12 -1.84
CA GLU A 60 37.90 28.44 -2.59
C GLU A 60 37.70 29.61 -3.57
N ILE A 61 36.55 29.68 -4.26
CA ILE A 61 36.18 30.83 -5.11
C ILE A 61 36.20 32.12 -4.29
N GLY A 62 35.61 32.11 -3.10
CA GLY A 62 35.64 33.28 -2.19
C GLY A 62 37.04 33.73 -1.85
N ALA A 63 37.94 32.80 -1.53
CA ALA A 63 39.35 33.07 -1.25
C ALA A 63 40.08 33.61 -2.47
N CYS A 64 39.95 32.98 -3.65
CA CYS A 64 40.57 33.46 -4.89
C CYS A 64 40.09 34.87 -5.28
N MET A 65 38.82 35.17 -5.11
CA MET A 65 38.31 36.52 -5.37
C MET A 65 38.88 37.56 -4.41
N ALA A 66 39.07 37.23 -3.12
CA ALA A 66 39.69 38.10 -2.13
C ALA A 66 41.17 38.37 -2.42
N HIS A 67 41.88 37.41 -3.04
CA HIS A 67 43.27 37.53 -3.42
C HIS A 67 43.50 38.04 -4.86
N GLY A 68 42.45 38.34 -5.62
CA GLY A 68 42.56 38.87 -6.97
C GLY A 68 42.85 37.81 -8.05
N GLU A 69 42.81 36.51 -7.76
CA GLU A 69 43.09 35.39 -8.64
C GLU A 69 41.87 35.08 -9.57
N LYS A 70 41.56 36.01 -10.47
CA LYS A 70 40.33 35.96 -11.28
C LYS A 70 40.23 34.72 -12.20
N GLU A 71 41.32 34.36 -12.88
CA GLU A 71 41.36 33.21 -13.80
C GLU A 71 41.05 31.91 -13.06
N LYS A 72 41.66 31.70 -11.90
CA LYS A 72 41.43 30.52 -11.07
C LYS A 72 39.99 30.47 -10.51
N ALA A 73 39.44 31.63 -10.15
CA ALA A 73 38.07 31.73 -9.75
C ALA A 73 37.10 31.35 -10.87
N GLU A 74 37.36 31.70 -12.15
CA GLU A 74 36.57 31.32 -13.29
C GLU A 74 36.64 29.81 -13.59
N GLU A 75 37.83 29.20 -13.50
CA GLU A 75 37.97 27.74 -13.61
C GLU A 75 37.18 27.01 -12.53
N LEU A 76 37.22 27.48 -11.30
CA LEU A 76 36.46 26.90 -10.19
C LEU A 76 34.92 27.05 -10.39
N LYS A 77 34.48 28.19 -10.91
CA LYS A 77 33.07 28.39 -11.26
C LYS A 77 32.61 27.39 -12.33
N LYS A 78 33.42 27.12 -13.35
CA LYS A 78 33.13 26.14 -14.38
C LYS A 78 32.96 24.75 -13.78
N LYS A 79 33.83 24.32 -12.86
CA LYS A 79 33.69 23.06 -12.13
C LYS A 79 32.42 23.00 -11.30
N VAL A 80 31.99 24.10 -10.69
CA VAL A 80 30.68 24.14 -9.96
C VAL A 80 29.52 23.94 -10.91
N GLN A 81 29.57 24.50 -12.13
CA GLN A 81 28.54 24.31 -13.14
C GLN A 81 28.51 22.87 -13.64
N GLU A 82 29.66 22.26 -13.91
CA GLU A 82 29.78 20.85 -14.30
C GLU A 82 29.23 19.92 -13.20
N ASN A 83 29.57 20.17 -11.94
CA ASN A 83 29.03 19.43 -10.80
C ASN A 83 27.52 19.60 -10.67
N ALA A 84 26.99 20.80 -10.93
CA ALA A 84 25.55 21.06 -10.88
C ALA A 84 24.80 20.28 -11.99
N ALA A 85 25.31 20.28 -13.22
CA ALA A 85 24.75 19.51 -14.32
C ALA A 85 24.73 18.00 -14.03
N ARG A 86 25.85 17.47 -13.52
CA ARG A 86 25.94 16.05 -13.15
C ARG A 86 24.97 15.70 -11.99
N MET A 87 24.78 16.60 -11.03
CA MET A 87 23.81 16.41 -9.95
C MET A 87 22.36 16.36 -10.46
N GLU A 88 22.00 17.14 -11.49
CA GLU A 88 20.68 17.07 -12.11
C GLU A 88 20.48 15.72 -12.82
N GLU A 89 21.49 15.24 -13.57
CA GLU A 89 21.44 13.91 -14.20
C GLU A 89 21.24 12.82 -13.15
N LEU A 90 22.08 12.81 -12.09
CA LEU A 90 21.96 11.83 -11.02
C LEU A 90 20.59 11.87 -10.31
N SER A 91 20.01 13.06 -10.15
CA SER A 91 18.67 13.19 -9.56
C SER A 91 17.58 12.63 -10.46
N ALA A 92 17.74 12.72 -11.78
CA ALA A 92 16.82 12.11 -12.74
C ALA A 92 16.98 10.58 -12.76
N GLU A 93 18.22 10.08 -12.82
CA GLU A 93 18.56 8.66 -12.73
C GLU A 93 17.99 8.03 -11.43
N GLU A 94 18.18 8.71 -10.29
CA GLU A 94 17.69 8.26 -8.98
C GLU A 94 16.18 8.10 -8.98
N LYS A 95 15.43 9.07 -9.49
CA LYS A 95 13.97 9.01 -9.56
C LYS A 95 13.49 7.84 -10.43
N GLU A 96 14.15 7.60 -11.55
CA GLU A 96 13.80 6.49 -12.45
C GLU A 96 14.07 5.14 -11.78
N VAL A 97 15.24 4.99 -11.16
CA VAL A 97 15.63 3.76 -10.44
C VAL A 97 14.70 3.52 -9.24
N GLU A 98 14.38 4.53 -8.45
CA GLU A 98 13.45 4.41 -7.32
C GLU A 98 12.04 4.02 -7.78
N ALA A 99 11.57 4.53 -8.91
CA ALA A 99 10.27 4.15 -9.46
C ALA A 99 10.25 2.66 -9.90
N LYS A 100 11.34 2.16 -10.50
CA LYS A 100 11.49 0.74 -10.86
C LYS A 100 11.55 -0.14 -9.63
N ILE A 101 12.39 0.20 -8.64
CA ILE A 101 12.47 -0.52 -7.36
C ILE A 101 11.09 -0.61 -6.72
N LYS A 102 10.37 0.50 -6.63
CA LYS A 102 9.02 0.52 -6.04
C LYS A 102 8.08 -0.42 -6.77
N LYS A 103 8.08 -0.39 -8.10
CA LYS A 103 7.23 -1.25 -8.94
C LYS A 103 7.51 -2.73 -8.68
N ASP A 104 8.77 -3.14 -8.67
CA ASP A 104 9.17 -4.53 -8.49
C ASP A 104 8.91 -5.01 -7.06
N MET A 105 9.23 -4.17 -6.06
CA MET A 105 8.97 -4.46 -4.66
C MET A 105 7.48 -4.63 -4.35
N MET A 106 6.59 -3.95 -5.05
CA MET A 106 5.15 -4.10 -4.89
C MET A 106 4.61 -5.43 -5.44
N VAL A 107 5.34 -6.07 -6.34
CA VAL A 107 4.97 -7.36 -6.93
C VAL A 107 5.54 -8.53 -6.13
N ILE A 108 6.67 -8.34 -5.45
CA ILE A 108 7.29 -9.37 -4.59
C ILE A 108 6.38 -9.61 -3.37
N PRO A 109 5.94 -10.87 -3.12
CA PRO A 109 5.01 -11.18 -2.04
C PRO A 109 5.66 -11.08 -0.66
N ASN A 110 4.88 -10.69 0.35
CA ASN A 110 5.31 -10.70 1.75
C ASN A 110 5.68 -12.12 2.22
N ILE A 111 6.58 -12.20 3.20
CA ILE A 111 7.03 -13.46 3.79
C ILE A 111 5.88 -14.16 4.51
N ILE A 112 5.71 -15.45 4.23
CA ILE A 112 4.77 -16.33 4.92
C ILE A 112 5.31 -16.63 6.32
N ASP A 113 4.46 -16.56 7.34
CA ASP A 113 4.81 -17.02 8.67
C ASP A 113 5.05 -18.53 8.65
N PRO A 114 6.06 -19.05 9.40
CA PRO A 114 6.36 -20.49 9.43
C PRO A 114 5.20 -21.39 9.89
N SER A 115 4.23 -20.85 10.63
CA SER A 115 3.05 -21.59 11.08
C SER A 115 2.00 -21.79 9.99
N VAL A 116 2.08 -21.04 8.88
CA VAL A 116 1.10 -21.11 7.78
C VAL A 116 1.38 -22.32 6.89
N PRO A 117 0.41 -23.23 6.68
CA PRO A 117 0.54 -24.34 5.75
C PRO A 117 0.82 -23.87 4.33
N ILE A 118 1.66 -24.60 3.60
CA ILE A 118 1.91 -24.33 2.20
C ILE A 118 0.80 -24.98 1.36
N GLY A 119 0.09 -24.16 0.58
CA GLY A 119 -1.00 -24.61 -0.26
C GLY A 119 -1.20 -23.68 -1.46
N LYS A 120 -1.79 -24.21 -2.54
CA LYS A 120 -2.06 -23.46 -3.77
C LYS A 120 -3.31 -22.60 -3.67
N ASP A 121 -4.32 -23.10 -2.95
CA ASP A 121 -5.63 -22.48 -2.81
C ASP A 121 -6.29 -22.89 -1.46
N ASP A 122 -7.47 -22.39 -1.22
CA ASP A 122 -8.25 -22.58 0.00
C ASP A 122 -8.67 -24.03 0.26
N SER A 123 -8.70 -24.89 -0.76
CA SER A 123 -8.98 -26.34 -0.58
C SER A 123 -7.92 -27.05 0.26
N GLN A 124 -6.72 -26.45 0.39
CA GLN A 124 -5.60 -26.94 1.16
C GLN A 124 -5.47 -26.28 2.55
N ASN A 125 -6.44 -25.44 2.94
CA ASN A 125 -6.50 -24.88 4.28
C ASN A 125 -6.63 -25.99 5.33
N VAL A 126 -5.92 -25.81 6.44
CA VAL A 126 -5.97 -26.74 7.58
C VAL A 126 -6.82 -26.13 8.66
N GLU A 127 -7.91 -26.84 9.04
CA GLU A 127 -8.73 -26.45 10.18
C GLU A 127 -7.92 -26.61 11.47
N ILE A 128 -7.71 -25.51 12.20
CA ILE A 128 -6.91 -25.51 13.43
C ILE A 128 -7.77 -25.52 14.70
N GLU A 129 -9.01 -25.10 14.63
CA GLU A 129 -9.92 -25.07 15.78
C GLU A 129 -11.38 -25.13 15.31
N LYS A 130 -12.19 -25.87 16.07
CA LYS A 130 -13.66 -25.88 16.00
C LYS A 130 -14.26 -25.38 17.29
N PHE A 131 -15.25 -24.53 17.19
CA PHE A 131 -16.02 -24.08 18.34
C PHE A 131 -17.50 -24.46 18.19
N GLY A 132 -17.97 -25.31 19.11
CA GLY A 132 -19.33 -25.83 19.09
C GLY A 132 -19.58 -26.91 18.03
N GLU A 133 -20.78 -27.43 18.03
CA GLU A 133 -21.24 -28.41 17.02
C GLU A 133 -22.28 -27.74 16.11
N PRO A 134 -22.21 -27.97 14.78
CA PRO A 134 -23.17 -27.40 13.86
C PRO A 134 -24.55 -28.02 14.08
N VAL A 135 -25.57 -27.18 14.25
CA VAL A 135 -26.97 -27.63 14.24
C VAL A 135 -27.48 -27.58 12.82
N VAL A 136 -27.61 -28.74 12.21
CA VAL A 136 -28.18 -28.89 10.86
C VAL A 136 -29.68 -29.14 11.01
N PRO A 137 -30.56 -28.21 10.58
CA PRO A 137 -32.00 -28.42 10.64
C PRO A 137 -32.44 -29.53 9.68
N ASP A 138 -33.59 -30.11 9.93
CA ASP A 138 -34.24 -31.16 9.10
C ASP A 138 -35.03 -30.56 7.94
N PHE A 139 -34.94 -29.26 7.70
CA PHE A 139 -35.60 -28.57 6.60
C PHE A 139 -34.56 -27.83 5.73
N GLU A 140 -34.92 -27.58 4.48
CA GLU A 140 -34.10 -26.80 3.56
C GLU A 140 -34.06 -25.33 4.00
N ILE A 141 -32.84 -24.83 4.23
CA ILE A 141 -32.63 -23.42 4.59
C ILE A 141 -32.65 -22.60 3.30
N PRO A 142 -33.61 -21.65 3.14
CA PRO A 142 -33.68 -20.82 1.95
C PRO A 142 -32.51 -19.82 1.95
N TYR A 143 -32.10 -19.37 0.77
CA TYR A 143 -31.12 -18.32 0.63
C TYR A 143 -31.59 -16.99 1.24
N HIS A 144 -30.65 -16.17 1.72
CA HIS A 144 -31.00 -14.88 2.32
C HIS A 144 -31.78 -13.96 1.37
N THR A 145 -31.51 -14.00 0.06
CA THR A 145 -32.24 -13.22 -0.95
C THR A 145 -33.70 -13.67 -1.03
N GLU A 146 -34.00 -14.99 -1.02
CA GLU A 146 -35.34 -15.54 -1.04
C GLU A 146 -36.12 -15.11 0.23
N ILE A 147 -35.44 -15.08 1.38
CA ILE A 147 -36.07 -14.61 2.61
C ILE A 147 -36.37 -13.10 2.50
N MET A 148 -35.43 -12.30 1.99
CA MET A 148 -35.65 -10.87 1.82
C MET A 148 -36.76 -10.56 0.81
N GLU A 149 -36.87 -11.31 -0.28
CA GLU A 149 -37.97 -11.20 -1.26
C GLU A 149 -39.32 -11.46 -0.64
N LYS A 150 -39.44 -12.51 0.20
CA LYS A 150 -40.69 -12.80 0.93
C LYS A 150 -41.17 -11.66 1.82
N PHE A 151 -40.25 -10.82 2.30
CA PHE A 151 -40.55 -9.63 3.08
C PHE A 151 -40.60 -8.34 2.24
N ASN A 152 -40.56 -8.43 0.90
CA ASN A 152 -40.44 -7.29 0.00
C ASN A 152 -39.30 -6.35 0.41
N GLY A 153 -38.19 -6.91 0.92
CA GLY A 153 -37.09 -6.20 1.55
C GLY A 153 -35.87 -6.03 0.68
N ILE A 154 -35.87 -6.58 -0.56
CA ILE A 154 -34.78 -6.43 -1.52
C ILE A 154 -35.33 -6.20 -2.92
N ASP A 155 -34.68 -5.36 -3.72
CA ASP A 155 -34.97 -5.15 -5.14
C ASP A 155 -33.65 -5.16 -5.94
N LEU A 156 -33.38 -6.29 -6.55
CA LEU A 156 -32.22 -6.53 -7.39
C LEU A 156 -32.43 -6.04 -8.83
N GLU A 157 -33.68 -6.09 -9.32
CA GLU A 157 -34.02 -5.71 -10.68
C GLU A 157 -33.83 -4.20 -10.89
N SER A 158 -34.37 -3.38 -10.00
CA SER A 158 -34.20 -1.93 -10.08
C SER A 158 -32.75 -1.52 -9.84
N ALA A 159 -32.04 -2.19 -8.95
CA ALA A 159 -30.61 -1.95 -8.72
C ALA A 159 -29.77 -2.25 -9.97
N GLY A 160 -30.08 -3.36 -10.66
CA GLY A 160 -29.43 -3.71 -11.93
C GLY A 160 -29.64 -2.66 -13.03
N LYS A 161 -30.84 -2.05 -13.11
CA LYS A 161 -31.12 -0.95 -14.05
C LYS A 161 -30.37 0.34 -13.74
N VAL A 162 -30.14 0.63 -12.45
CA VAL A 162 -29.55 1.88 -11.98
C VAL A 162 -28.02 1.81 -11.94
N ALA A 163 -27.46 0.72 -11.45
CA ALA A 163 -26.04 0.63 -11.14
C ALA A 163 -25.33 -0.61 -11.73
N GLY A 164 -26.09 -1.53 -12.32
CA GLY A 164 -25.56 -2.79 -12.86
C GLY A 164 -25.64 -3.94 -11.87
N ASN A 165 -25.13 -5.10 -12.30
CA ASN A 165 -25.16 -6.32 -11.49
C ASN A 165 -24.24 -6.18 -10.25
N GLY A 166 -24.65 -6.79 -9.15
CA GLY A 166 -23.92 -6.74 -7.88
C GLY A 166 -24.38 -5.65 -6.91
N PHE A 167 -25.29 -4.76 -7.35
CA PHE A 167 -25.94 -3.77 -6.49
C PHE A 167 -27.32 -4.25 -6.03
N TYR A 168 -27.81 -3.65 -4.94
CA TYR A 168 -29.12 -3.99 -4.37
C TYR A 168 -29.77 -2.77 -3.71
N TYR A 169 -31.10 -2.76 -3.66
CA TYR A 169 -31.86 -1.92 -2.74
C TYR A 169 -32.34 -2.79 -1.58
N LEU A 170 -32.10 -2.36 -0.35
CA LEU A 170 -32.77 -2.89 0.84
C LEU A 170 -33.91 -1.97 1.20
N MET A 171 -35.07 -2.56 1.56
CA MET A 171 -36.29 -1.80 1.81
C MET A 171 -36.98 -2.27 3.09
N GLY A 172 -37.88 -1.41 3.61
CA GLY A 172 -38.76 -1.74 4.75
C GLY A 172 -38.01 -2.25 5.97
N ASP A 173 -38.50 -3.30 6.54
CA ASP A 173 -37.97 -3.88 7.78
C ASP A 173 -36.60 -4.55 7.58
N ILE A 174 -36.29 -5.04 6.39
CA ILE A 174 -34.94 -5.56 6.05
C ILE A 174 -33.90 -4.42 6.12
N ALA A 175 -34.19 -3.25 5.56
CA ALA A 175 -33.32 -2.09 5.65
C ALA A 175 -33.13 -1.61 7.11
N ARG A 176 -34.21 -1.65 7.90
CA ARG A 176 -34.15 -1.34 9.33
C ARG A 176 -33.31 -2.36 10.11
N LEU A 177 -33.47 -3.65 9.83
CA LEU A 177 -32.66 -4.71 10.43
C LEU A 177 -31.18 -4.55 10.10
N HIS A 178 -30.86 -4.28 8.84
CA HIS A 178 -29.48 -3.97 8.41
C HIS A 178 -28.87 -2.81 9.21
N SER A 179 -29.62 -1.70 9.32
CA SER A 179 -29.17 -0.54 10.11
C SER A 179 -29.00 -0.85 11.60
N ALA A 180 -29.89 -1.69 12.14
CA ALA A 180 -29.82 -2.12 13.55
C ALA A 180 -28.58 -2.97 13.83
N VAL A 181 -28.24 -3.91 12.92
CA VAL A 181 -27.02 -4.74 13.03
C VAL A 181 -25.76 -3.87 12.99
N ILE A 182 -25.70 -2.90 12.06
CA ILE A 182 -24.56 -1.96 11.99
C ILE A 182 -24.46 -1.15 13.28
N SER A 183 -25.58 -0.64 13.79
CA SER A 183 -25.59 0.13 15.04
C SER A 183 -25.15 -0.72 16.22
N TYR A 184 -25.62 -1.95 16.31
CA TYR A 184 -25.19 -2.89 17.35
C TYR A 184 -23.67 -3.15 17.28
N ALA A 185 -23.14 -3.46 16.11
CA ALA A 185 -21.72 -3.72 15.92
C ALA A 185 -20.85 -2.51 16.28
N ARG A 186 -21.28 -1.30 15.88
CA ARG A 186 -20.62 -0.05 16.27
C ARG A 186 -20.55 0.12 17.78
N ASP A 187 -21.69 0.01 18.45
CA ASP A 187 -21.78 0.24 19.90
C ASP A 187 -21.01 -0.85 20.66
N PHE A 188 -21.09 -2.10 20.20
CA PHE A 188 -20.31 -3.22 20.73
C PHE A 188 -18.79 -2.98 20.67
N MET A 189 -18.28 -2.38 19.59
CA MET A 189 -16.86 -2.06 19.46
C MET A 189 -16.47 -0.86 20.32
N ILE A 190 -17.33 0.17 20.41
CA ILE A 190 -17.11 1.34 21.29
C ILE A 190 -17.01 0.89 22.74
N ASP A 191 -17.92 0.02 23.21
CA ASP A 191 -17.93 -0.51 24.57
C ASP A 191 -16.67 -1.33 24.90
N ARG A 192 -15.93 -1.78 23.89
CA ARG A 192 -14.63 -2.45 24.02
C ARG A 192 -13.42 -1.53 23.90
N GLY A 193 -13.65 -0.22 23.92
CA GLY A 193 -12.60 0.78 23.90
C GLY A 193 -12.08 1.15 22.51
N PHE A 194 -12.75 0.72 21.42
CA PHE A 194 -12.41 1.19 20.08
C PHE A 194 -12.93 2.61 19.82
N THR A 195 -12.13 3.43 19.19
CA THR A 195 -12.57 4.74 18.71
C THR A 195 -13.31 4.57 17.39
N TYR A 196 -14.60 4.93 17.36
CA TYR A 196 -15.38 4.92 16.12
C TYR A 196 -15.01 6.10 15.24
N CYS A 197 -14.73 5.81 13.97
CA CYS A 197 -14.38 6.78 12.95
C CYS A 197 -15.33 6.68 11.75
N ILE A 198 -15.65 7.83 11.14
CA ILE A 198 -16.29 7.91 9.83
C ILE A 198 -15.21 8.40 8.87
N PRO A 199 -14.66 7.52 8.00
CA PRO A 199 -13.55 7.87 7.13
C PRO A 199 -14.03 8.50 5.83
N PRO A 200 -13.14 9.16 5.06
CA PRO A 200 -13.41 9.48 3.65
C PRO A 200 -13.64 8.20 2.84
N PHE A 201 -14.64 8.20 1.96
CA PHE A 201 -14.94 7.06 1.07
C PHE A 201 -14.17 7.10 -0.24
N MET A 202 -13.33 8.11 -0.44
CA MET A 202 -12.40 8.24 -1.55
C MET A 202 -11.00 8.51 -1.02
N ILE A 203 -10.01 7.85 -1.61
CA ILE A 203 -8.59 7.95 -1.22
C ILE A 203 -7.71 8.15 -2.44
N ARG A 204 -6.51 8.69 -2.25
CA ARG A 204 -5.52 8.91 -3.30
C ARG A 204 -4.72 7.65 -3.61
N SER A 205 -4.12 7.60 -4.80
CA SER A 205 -3.31 6.47 -5.28
C SER A 205 -2.17 6.07 -4.33
N ASN A 206 -1.54 7.03 -3.66
CA ASN A 206 -0.47 6.74 -2.71
C ASN A 206 -0.97 6.00 -1.45
N VAL A 207 -2.23 6.24 -1.04
CA VAL A 207 -2.88 5.48 0.04
C VAL A 207 -3.25 4.08 -0.46
N VAL A 208 -3.85 3.99 -1.65
CA VAL A 208 -4.22 2.70 -2.27
C VAL A 208 -3.01 1.77 -2.36
N THR A 209 -1.90 2.27 -2.91
CA THR A 209 -0.67 1.46 -3.06
C THR A 209 0.02 1.09 -1.74
N GLY A 210 -0.39 1.69 -0.64
CA GLY A 210 0.04 1.30 0.71
C GLY A 210 -0.72 0.10 1.27
N VAL A 211 -1.90 -0.24 0.73
CA VAL A 211 -2.79 -1.28 1.26
C VAL A 211 -3.07 -2.41 0.29
N MET A 212 -2.85 -2.22 -1.02
CA MET A 212 -3.03 -3.26 -2.04
C MET A 212 -2.04 -3.11 -3.19
N SER A 213 -1.92 -4.15 -4.01
CA SER A 213 -1.08 -4.13 -5.21
C SER A 213 -1.71 -3.31 -6.34
N PHE A 214 -0.89 -2.90 -7.33
CA PHE A 214 -1.38 -2.21 -8.51
C PHE A 214 -2.39 -3.02 -9.33
N ALA A 215 -2.21 -4.34 -9.43
CA ALA A 215 -3.11 -5.22 -10.15
C ALA A 215 -4.49 -5.30 -9.48
N GLU A 216 -4.50 -5.38 -8.15
CA GLU A 216 -5.74 -5.35 -7.37
C GLU A 216 -6.44 -3.99 -7.47
N MET A 217 -5.68 -2.90 -7.40
CA MET A 217 -6.20 -1.55 -7.56
C MET A 217 -6.96 -1.39 -8.88
N ASP A 218 -6.36 -1.79 -9.99
CA ASP A 218 -6.97 -1.65 -11.32
C ASP A 218 -8.19 -2.55 -11.54
N SER A 219 -8.22 -3.73 -10.90
CA SER A 219 -9.30 -4.72 -11.09
C SER A 219 -10.44 -4.59 -10.09
N MET A 220 -10.20 -4.03 -8.90
CA MET A 220 -11.14 -4.06 -7.78
C MET A 220 -11.65 -2.69 -7.34
N MET A 221 -11.02 -1.59 -7.76
CA MET A 221 -11.38 -0.25 -7.31
C MET A 221 -11.95 0.61 -8.44
N TYR A 222 -12.99 1.36 -8.13
CA TYR A 222 -13.50 2.41 -9.01
C TYR A 222 -12.60 3.65 -8.91
N LYS A 223 -12.13 4.13 -10.06
CA LYS A 223 -11.36 5.37 -10.18
C LYS A 223 -12.24 6.50 -10.67
N ILE A 224 -12.07 7.69 -10.13
CA ILE A 224 -12.70 8.90 -10.63
C ILE A 224 -11.89 9.42 -11.83
N GLU A 225 -12.54 9.55 -12.98
CA GLU A 225 -11.89 10.04 -14.20
C GLU A 225 -11.42 11.49 -14.03
N GLY A 226 -10.18 11.78 -14.43
CA GLY A 226 -9.59 13.11 -14.32
C GLY A 226 -9.07 13.49 -12.93
N GLU A 227 -9.24 12.63 -11.93
CA GLU A 227 -8.84 12.88 -10.54
C GLU A 227 -7.90 11.77 -10.04
N ASP A 228 -7.04 12.10 -9.07
CA ASP A 228 -6.30 11.08 -8.29
C ASP A 228 -7.14 10.63 -7.09
N LEU A 229 -8.32 10.08 -7.37
CA LEU A 229 -9.26 9.59 -6.36
C LEU A 229 -9.82 8.22 -6.75
N TYR A 230 -9.92 7.35 -5.77
CA TYR A 230 -10.45 5.99 -5.86
C TYR A 230 -11.49 5.78 -4.77
N LEU A 231 -12.61 5.13 -5.10
CA LEU A 231 -13.56 4.66 -4.08
C LEU A 231 -12.90 3.56 -3.26
N ILE A 232 -13.08 3.62 -1.94
CA ILE A 232 -12.54 2.59 -1.04
C ILE A 232 -13.27 1.25 -1.24
N GLY A 233 -12.53 0.14 -1.17
CA GLY A 233 -13.12 -1.19 -1.09
C GLY A 233 -13.55 -1.56 0.34
N THR A 234 -12.91 -0.95 1.33
CA THR A 234 -13.19 -1.10 2.76
C THR A 234 -12.71 0.15 3.50
N SER A 235 -13.34 0.46 4.63
CA SER A 235 -12.93 1.57 5.51
C SER A 235 -11.49 1.42 6.04
N GLU A 236 -10.98 0.20 6.10
CA GLU A 236 -9.60 -0.09 6.49
C GLU A 236 -8.58 0.71 5.68
N HIS A 237 -8.77 0.84 4.36
CA HIS A 237 -7.89 1.60 3.49
C HIS A 237 -7.73 3.06 3.95
N SER A 238 -8.85 3.74 4.23
CA SER A 238 -8.84 5.11 4.72
C SER A 238 -8.28 5.22 6.14
N MET A 239 -8.55 4.23 6.98
CA MET A 239 -8.09 4.19 8.37
C MET A 239 -6.56 4.04 8.44
N ILE A 240 -5.97 3.18 7.61
CA ILE A 240 -4.51 3.05 7.47
C ILE A 240 -3.93 4.33 6.87
N GLY A 241 -4.57 4.87 5.83
CA GLY A 241 -4.17 6.11 5.18
C GLY A 241 -4.12 7.33 6.10
N LYS A 242 -4.87 7.31 7.21
CA LYS A 242 -4.82 8.35 8.26
C LYS A 242 -3.42 8.53 8.85
N PHE A 243 -2.60 7.47 8.85
CA PHE A 243 -1.28 7.46 9.46
C PHE A 243 -0.13 7.55 8.45
N ILE A 244 -0.42 7.79 7.16
CA ILE A 244 0.62 7.97 6.15
C ILE A 244 1.50 9.17 6.51
N ASP A 245 2.83 9.01 6.36
CA ASP A 245 3.84 10.02 6.68
C ASP A 245 3.73 10.61 8.10
N THR A 246 3.18 9.84 9.04
CA THR A 246 2.99 10.25 10.43
C THR A 246 3.91 9.46 11.36
N MET A 247 4.65 10.15 12.21
CA MET A 247 5.36 9.55 13.34
C MET A 247 4.47 9.59 14.57
N LEU A 248 4.19 8.41 15.13
CA LEU A 248 3.39 8.28 16.36
C LEU A 248 4.31 8.13 17.57
N ASP A 249 3.94 8.73 18.68
CA ASP A 249 4.61 8.49 19.95
C ASP A 249 4.26 7.10 20.49
N GLU A 250 5.21 6.43 21.13
CA GLU A 250 5.03 5.11 21.72
C GLU A 250 3.86 5.09 22.74
N ALA A 251 3.71 6.17 23.50
CA ALA A 251 2.64 6.34 24.49
C ALA A 251 1.23 6.40 23.86
N GLU A 252 1.11 6.65 22.55
CA GLU A 252 -0.17 6.65 21.84
C GLU A 252 -0.60 5.26 21.36
N LEU A 253 0.25 4.26 21.52
CA LEU A 253 0.01 2.89 21.06
C LEU A 253 -0.40 1.96 22.22
N PRO A 254 -1.28 0.99 21.99
CA PRO A 254 -1.97 0.70 20.73
C PRO A 254 -3.12 1.66 20.42
N LYS A 255 -3.32 2.00 19.14
CA LYS A 255 -4.51 2.72 18.65
C LYS A 255 -5.51 1.72 18.10
N THR A 256 -6.67 1.63 18.74
CA THR A 256 -7.77 0.76 18.31
C THR A 256 -8.88 1.60 17.68
N LEU A 257 -9.11 1.38 16.38
CA LEU A 257 -10.09 2.13 15.59
C LEU A 257 -11.12 1.16 14.99
N THR A 258 -12.36 1.62 14.87
CA THR A 258 -13.43 0.89 14.18
C THR A 258 -14.18 1.82 13.25
N SER A 259 -14.67 1.28 12.13
CA SER A 259 -15.40 2.03 11.12
C SER A 259 -16.36 1.12 10.37
N TYR A 260 -17.31 1.73 9.66
CA TYR A 260 -18.19 1.08 8.70
C TYR A 260 -18.18 1.87 7.38
N SER A 261 -18.15 1.13 6.25
CA SER A 261 -18.25 1.69 4.91
C SER A 261 -19.07 0.77 4.00
#